data_604021c72b87194c2b6aa652c7657988
#
_entry.id   604021c72b87194c2b6aa652c7657988
#
_cell.length_a   1.000
_cell.length_b   1.000
_cell.length_c   1.000
_cell.angle_alpha   90.00
_cell.angle_beta   90.00
_cell.angle_gamma   90.00
#
_symmetry.space_group_name_H-M   'P 1'
#
loop_
_entity.id
_entity.type
_entity.pdbx_description
1 polymer ?
#
loop_
_entity_poly.entity_id
_entity_poly.type
_entity_poly.pdbx_seq_one_letter_code
_entity_poly.pdbx_strand_id
1 'polypeptide(L)'
;MERKGTVHPPERLRYPDPSTEFPVTRLTSPKYTSVFPQPFCRCLSRKGDFVIFVSDRAGSAQVFRLEVKSGKSRQLTDALALHPNTVTLSPDDKSFAFFDGQTLYQSGINRLSARPLYTVPAGWQLGQGLHFSADDKFAAFTEHGAGGWRARLIELRKRKVRTVLEDTRELAVPVPRPTGSFLLYRRAGDEIWMAGFNGKRRLKLDTPPGTAGPAVWSTDGRSILYLHFPPTRRELNAIRVYYVDSGRDQRVAKTSQFVCFSPNRDASVLVGASSGKATPYVFLLLRSTGKELPLCEHKSSRPAEVNPFFSADSKRVFYQSDRDGHTAIYSVELGNLIEPTA
;
A
#
# COMPACT_ATOMS: atom_id res chain seq x y z
N MET A 1 2.92 7.57 -28.43
CA MET A 1 3.05 6.92 -27.09
C MET A 1 4.53 6.76 -26.77
N GLU A 2 4.90 7.17 -25.57
CA GLU A 2 6.25 6.92 -25.06
C GLU A 2 6.46 5.43 -24.85
N ARG A 3 7.70 4.96 -24.95
CA ARG A 3 8.03 3.52 -24.84
C ARG A 3 8.68 3.21 -23.50
N LYS A 4 8.54 1.98 -23.02
CA LYS A 4 9.28 1.52 -21.84
C LYS A 4 10.78 1.78 -22.00
N GLY A 5 11.41 2.21 -20.91
CA GLY A 5 12.80 2.64 -20.91
C GLY A 5 13.00 4.14 -21.06
N THR A 6 11.99 4.90 -21.49
CA THR A 6 12.05 6.38 -21.55
C THR A 6 12.33 6.95 -20.16
N VAL A 7 13.30 7.86 -20.11
CA VAL A 7 13.72 8.56 -18.89
C VAL A 7 13.22 9.99 -18.93
N HIS A 8 12.57 10.42 -17.86
CA HIS A 8 12.08 11.79 -17.69
C HIS A 8 12.99 12.57 -16.73
N PRO A 9 13.18 13.87 -16.98
CA PRO A 9 13.92 14.74 -16.07
C PRO A 9 13.21 14.88 -14.72
N PRO A 10 13.91 15.38 -13.68
CA PRO A 10 13.29 15.68 -12.39
C PRO A 10 12.16 16.71 -12.51
N GLU A 11 11.04 16.45 -11.84
CA GLU A 11 9.89 17.35 -11.78
C GLU A 11 9.68 17.93 -10.37
N ARG A 12 10.75 17.93 -9.59
CA ARG A 12 10.69 18.31 -8.17
C ARG A 12 10.35 19.78 -7.97
N LEU A 13 9.47 20.02 -6.98
CA LEU A 13 9.23 21.34 -6.42
C LEU A 13 9.31 21.24 -4.90
N ARG A 14 10.25 21.93 -4.28
CA ARG A 14 10.41 21.97 -2.82
C ARG A 14 9.87 23.30 -2.28
N TYR A 15 9.11 23.21 -1.20
CA TYR A 15 8.53 24.36 -0.51
C TYR A 15 8.30 24.04 0.97
N PRO A 16 8.28 25.02 1.87
CA PRO A 16 7.84 24.83 3.24
C PRO A 16 6.32 24.67 3.27
N ASP A 17 5.83 23.75 4.11
CA ASP A 17 4.38 23.68 4.37
C ASP A 17 3.92 24.96 5.07
N PRO A 18 2.82 25.61 4.63
CA PRO A 18 2.39 26.88 5.19
C PRO A 18 2.03 26.86 6.67
N SER A 19 1.62 25.70 7.19
CA SER A 19 1.11 25.56 8.56
C SER A 19 2.14 25.00 9.53
N THR A 20 3.06 24.15 9.05
CA THR A 20 4.01 23.41 9.89
C THR A 20 5.47 23.77 9.61
N GLU A 21 5.73 24.50 8.52
CA GLU A 21 7.06 24.87 8.02
C GLU A 21 7.95 23.67 7.62
N PHE A 22 7.48 22.44 7.76
CA PHE A 22 8.22 21.27 7.29
C PHE A 22 8.48 21.34 5.77
N PRO A 23 9.68 20.95 5.32
CA PRO A 23 10.01 20.97 3.92
C PRO A 23 9.28 19.84 3.17
N VAL A 24 8.31 20.20 2.36
CA VAL A 24 7.58 19.33 1.46
C VAL A 24 8.25 19.35 0.09
N THR A 25 8.39 18.17 -0.53
CA THR A 25 8.86 18.04 -1.91
C THR A 25 7.78 17.34 -2.73
N ARG A 26 7.20 18.02 -3.72
CA ARG A 26 6.44 17.38 -4.78
C ARG A 26 7.42 16.71 -5.74
N LEU A 27 7.24 15.40 -5.98
CA LEU A 27 8.17 14.58 -6.76
C LEU A 27 7.74 14.39 -8.21
N THR A 28 6.43 14.48 -8.50
CA THR A 28 5.85 14.33 -9.84
C THR A 28 5.03 15.55 -10.24
N SER A 29 4.91 15.80 -11.55
CA SER A 29 4.11 16.91 -12.07
C SER A 29 2.60 16.65 -11.86
N PRO A 30 1.83 17.63 -11.39
CA PRO A 30 0.38 17.52 -11.25
C PRO A 30 -0.37 17.66 -12.58
N LYS A 31 0.34 17.77 -13.71
CA LYS A 31 -0.25 17.70 -15.05
C LYS A 31 -0.72 16.28 -15.41
N TYR A 32 -0.21 15.29 -14.73
CA TYR A 32 -0.49 13.87 -14.93
C TYR A 32 -0.91 13.23 -13.62
N THR A 33 -1.79 12.25 -13.70
CA THR A 33 -2.10 11.40 -12.54
C THR A 33 -0.92 10.51 -12.24
N SER A 34 -0.38 10.63 -11.03
CA SER A 34 0.70 9.78 -10.51
C SER A 34 0.29 9.24 -9.15
N VAL A 35 0.15 7.93 -9.04
CA VAL A 35 -0.36 7.28 -7.83
C VAL A 35 0.57 6.17 -7.36
N PHE A 36 0.64 5.97 -6.05
CA PHE A 36 1.21 4.75 -5.52
C PHE A 36 0.26 3.56 -5.78
N PRO A 37 0.79 2.34 -5.90
CA PRO A 37 -0.03 1.14 -5.80
C PRO A 37 -0.87 1.15 -4.51
N GLN A 38 -1.80 0.21 -4.41
CA GLN A 38 -2.68 0.11 -3.22
C GLN A 38 -1.89 0.18 -1.90
N PRO A 39 -2.53 0.67 -0.82
CA PRO A 39 -1.94 0.66 0.52
C PRO A 39 -1.37 -0.71 0.86
N PHE A 40 -0.19 -0.71 1.49
CA PHE A 40 0.56 -1.90 1.88
C PHE A 40 1.11 -2.75 0.73
N CYS A 41 0.87 -2.40 -0.54
CA CYS A 41 1.67 -2.91 -1.65
C CYS A 41 3.08 -2.35 -1.55
N ARG A 42 4.05 -3.23 -1.67
CA ARG A 42 5.44 -2.79 -1.65
C ARG A 42 5.77 -2.01 -2.92
N CYS A 43 6.11 -0.74 -2.77
CA CYS A 43 6.47 0.15 -3.88
C CYS A 43 7.84 0.82 -3.68
N LEU A 44 8.40 0.79 -2.47
CA LEU A 44 9.70 1.38 -2.12
C LEU A 44 10.78 0.30 -2.04
N SER A 45 11.97 0.58 -2.59
CA SER A 45 13.14 -0.29 -2.45
C SER A 45 13.62 -0.38 -1.00
N ARG A 46 14.27 -1.49 -0.63
CA ARG A 46 14.76 -1.73 0.75
C ARG A 46 15.73 -0.65 1.25
N LYS A 47 16.52 -0.09 0.33
CA LYS A 47 17.46 1.00 0.63
C LYS A 47 16.83 2.38 0.53
N GLY A 48 15.58 2.48 0.07
CA GLY A 48 14.94 3.77 -0.15
C GLY A 48 15.47 4.53 -1.37
N ASP A 49 16.24 3.87 -2.25
CA ASP A 49 16.88 4.50 -3.40
C ASP A 49 15.88 4.89 -4.49
N PHE A 50 14.83 4.07 -4.67
CA PHE A 50 13.79 4.32 -5.65
C PHE A 50 12.41 3.88 -5.15
N VAL A 51 11.40 4.47 -5.76
CA VAL A 51 9.99 4.08 -5.58
C VAL A 51 9.38 3.78 -6.95
N ILE A 52 8.50 2.75 -7.01
CA ILE A 52 7.68 2.51 -8.19
C ILE A 52 6.30 3.12 -7.99
N PHE A 53 5.75 3.68 -9.05
CA PHE A 53 4.44 4.32 -9.06
C PHE A 53 3.77 4.13 -10.43
N VAL A 54 2.49 4.42 -10.50
CA VAL A 54 1.73 4.39 -11.76
C VAL A 54 1.44 5.82 -12.20
N SER A 55 1.63 6.10 -13.49
CA SER A 55 1.28 7.41 -14.06
C SER A 55 0.71 7.25 -15.47
N ASP A 56 -0.18 8.17 -15.86
CA ASP A 56 -0.79 8.27 -17.18
C ASP A 56 -0.01 9.19 -18.15
N ARG A 57 1.17 9.69 -17.74
CA ARG A 57 1.99 10.61 -18.54
C ARG A 57 2.39 10.11 -19.93
N ALA A 58 2.42 8.80 -20.12
CA ALA A 58 2.70 8.16 -21.40
C ALA A 58 1.48 8.07 -22.33
N GLY A 59 0.33 8.68 -21.96
CA GLY A 59 -0.95 8.62 -22.65
C GLY A 59 -1.86 7.50 -22.17
N SER A 60 -1.36 6.59 -21.33
CA SER A 60 -2.10 5.56 -20.62
C SER A 60 -1.38 5.21 -19.32
N ALA A 61 -2.06 4.51 -18.41
CA ALA A 61 -1.47 4.08 -17.14
C ALA A 61 -0.27 3.16 -17.38
N GLN A 62 0.91 3.55 -16.87
CA GLN A 62 2.15 2.77 -16.94
C GLN A 62 2.85 2.78 -15.59
N VAL A 63 3.67 1.75 -15.33
CA VAL A 63 4.53 1.71 -14.16
C VAL A 63 5.79 2.51 -14.44
N PHE A 64 6.18 3.35 -13.48
CA PHE A 64 7.41 4.14 -13.50
C PHE A 64 8.24 3.83 -12.25
N ARG A 65 9.56 3.97 -12.40
CA ARG A 65 10.52 4.01 -11.29
C ARG A 65 11.02 5.43 -11.13
N LEU A 66 10.89 6.00 -9.92
CA LEU A 66 11.42 7.31 -9.56
C LEU A 66 12.65 7.11 -8.68
N GLU A 67 13.77 7.68 -9.07
CA GLU A 67 15.00 7.75 -8.28
C GLU A 67 14.85 8.83 -7.20
N VAL A 68 14.83 8.42 -5.94
CA VAL A 68 14.55 9.33 -4.81
C VAL A 68 15.57 10.45 -4.73
N LYS A 69 16.87 10.15 -4.94
CA LYS A 69 17.95 11.13 -4.85
C LYS A 69 17.97 12.10 -6.04
N SER A 70 17.84 11.64 -7.26
CA SER A 70 17.92 12.48 -8.46
C SER A 70 16.57 13.08 -8.87
N GLY A 71 15.44 12.45 -8.53
CA GLY A 71 14.10 12.80 -8.99
C GLY A 71 13.82 12.42 -10.45
N LYS A 72 14.76 11.78 -11.14
CA LYS A 72 14.52 11.23 -12.48
C LYS A 72 13.56 10.08 -12.40
N SER A 73 12.66 9.96 -13.37
CA SER A 73 11.77 8.81 -13.50
C SER A 73 12.00 8.07 -14.80
N ARG A 74 11.76 6.75 -14.79
CA ARG A 74 11.90 5.87 -15.95
C ARG A 74 10.65 5.03 -16.11
N GLN A 75 10.09 4.98 -17.32
CA GLN A 75 8.97 4.11 -17.65
C GLN A 75 9.41 2.64 -17.67
N LEU A 76 8.66 1.78 -16.98
CA LEU A 76 8.99 0.36 -16.84
C LEU A 76 8.12 -0.57 -17.69
N THR A 77 6.92 -0.12 -18.11
CA THR A 77 5.95 -0.94 -18.85
C THR A 77 5.45 -0.27 -20.12
N ASP A 78 4.95 -1.07 -21.05
CA ASP A 78 4.11 -0.72 -22.20
C ASP A 78 2.83 -1.56 -22.11
N ALA A 79 2.13 -1.47 -20.98
CA ALA A 79 0.90 -2.21 -20.73
C ALA A 79 -0.26 -1.62 -21.53
N LEU A 80 -1.13 -2.48 -22.05
CA LEU A 80 -2.32 -2.05 -22.80
C LEU A 80 -3.48 -1.68 -21.87
N ALA A 81 -3.62 -2.40 -20.75
CA ALA A 81 -4.68 -2.24 -19.77
C ALA A 81 -4.16 -2.49 -18.35
N LEU A 82 -3.17 -1.68 -17.92
CA LEU A 82 -2.58 -1.80 -16.58
C LEU A 82 -3.65 -1.59 -15.51
N HIS A 83 -3.68 -2.50 -14.53
CA HIS A 83 -4.45 -2.32 -13.30
C HIS A 83 -3.58 -1.65 -12.22
N PRO A 84 -3.73 -0.34 -11.92
CA PRO A 84 -2.85 0.39 -11.02
C PRO A 84 -2.72 -0.23 -9.64
N ASN A 85 -3.82 -0.79 -9.13
CA ASN A 85 -3.92 -1.37 -7.80
C ASN A 85 -3.31 -2.78 -7.67
N THR A 86 -2.65 -3.29 -8.71
CA THR A 86 -2.04 -4.62 -8.72
C THR A 86 -0.54 -4.58 -8.93
N VAL A 87 0.06 -3.39 -8.88
CA VAL A 87 1.50 -3.23 -9.00
C VAL A 87 2.17 -3.46 -7.67
N THR A 88 3.19 -4.32 -7.62
CA THR A 88 3.95 -4.57 -6.39
C THR A 88 5.40 -4.92 -6.68
N LEU A 89 6.33 -4.33 -5.90
CA LEU A 89 7.77 -4.59 -5.99
C LEU A 89 8.10 -5.91 -5.30
N SER A 90 8.97 -6.74 -5.92
CA SER A 90 9.45 -7.98 -5.30
C SER A 90 10.25 -7.70 -4.03
N PRO A 91 10.29 -8.65 -3.07
CA PRO A 91 11.07 -8.49 -1.84
C PRO A 91 12.55 -8.23 -2.05
N ASP A 92 13.15 -8.69 -3.16
CA ASP A 92 14.57 -8.53 -3.47
C ASP A 92 14.92 -7.27 -4.28
N ASP A 93 13.93 -6.40 -4.58
CA ASP A 93 14.06 -5.18 -5.40
C ASP A 93 14.46 -5.39 -6.86
N LYS A 94 14.53 -6.64 -7.36
CA LYS A 94 15.01 -6.93 -8.71
C LYS A 94 13.91 -6.98 -9.75
N SER A 95 12.66 -7.20 -9.32
CA SER A 95 11.50 -7.32 -10.18
C SER A 95 10.25 -6.70 -9.55
N PHE A 96 9.22 -6.55 -10.34
CA PHE A 96 7.89 -6.18 -9.89
C PHE A 96 6.85 -7.01 -10.64
N ALA A 97 5.67 -7.16 -10.05
CA ALA A 97 4.53 -7.82 -10.68
C ALA A 97 3.39 -6.83 -10.90
N PHE A 98 2.60 -7.09 -11.93
CA PHE A 98 1.44 -6.28 -12.29
C PHE A 98 0.49 -7.09 -13.16
N PHE A 99 -0.79 -6.70 -13.18
CA PHE A 99 -1.73 -7.19 -14.16
C PHE A 99 -1.86 -6.21 -15.33
N ASP A 100 -1.77 -6.75 -16.55
CA ASP A 100 -2.14 -6.09 -17.80
C ASP A 100 -3.36 -6.82 -18.37
N GLY A 101 -4.52 -6.18 -18.33
CA GLY A 101 -5.80 -6.84 -18.54
C GLY A 101 -5.97 -8.02 -17.56
N GLN A 102 -6.22 -9.20 -18.09
CA GLN A 102 -6.42 -10.41 -17.30
C GLN A 102 -5.12 -11.21 -17.07
N THR A 103 -3.97 -10.73 -17.50
CA THR A 103 -2.71 -11.46 -17.38
C THR A 103 -1.77 -10.86 -16.34
N LEU A 104 -1.35 -11.70 -15.40
CA LEU A 104 -0.30 -11.38 -14.43
C LEU A 104 1.07 -11.50 -15.09
N TYR A 105 1.84 -10.43 -15.01
CA TYR A 105 3.23 -10.38 -15.45
C TYR A 105 4.20 -10.15 -14.31
N GLN A 106 5.41 -10.64 -14.47
CA GLN A 106 6.58 -10.23 -13.68
C GLN A 106 7.62 -9.62 -14.61
N SER A 107 8.11 -8.43 -14.28
CA SER A 107 9.12 -7.72 -15.06
C SER A 107 10.33 -7.35 -14.22
N GLY A 108 11.51 -7.41 -14.81
CA GLY A 108 12.74 -6.94 -14.15
C GLY A 108 12.79 -5.42 -14.09
N ILE A 109 13.23 -4.87 -12.95
CA ILE A 109 13.36 -3.41 -12.75
C ILE A 109 14.38 -2.77 -13.73
N ASN A 110 15.48 -3.45 -14.01
CA ASN A 110 16.56 -2.92 -14.84
C ASN A 110 16.43 -3.37 -16.29
N ARG A 111 16.17 -4.66 -16.54
CA ARG A 111 16.14 -5.26 -17.88
C ARG A 111 14.83 -5.03 -18.63
N LEU A 112 13.75 -4.67 -17.92
CA LEU A 112 12.42 -4.39 -18.47
C LEU A 112 11.82 -5.55 -19.29
N SER A 113 12.28 -6.78 -19.05
CA SER A 113 11.73 -7.97 -19.69
C SER A 113 10.56 -8.50 -18.86
N ALA A 114 9.35 -8.39 -19.39
CA ALA A 114 8.15 -8.93 -18.77
C ALA A 114 7.92 -10.37 -19.23
N ARG A 115 7.56 -11.25 -18.29
CA ARG A 115 7.14 -12.63 -18.55
C ARG A 115 5.75 -12.87 -17.99
N PRO A 116 4.84 -13.54 -18.71
CA PRO A 116 3.54 -13.90 -18.17
C PRO A 116 3.70 -15.00 -17.13
N LEU A 117 2.94 -14.89 -16.05
CA LEU A 117 2.89 -15.87 -14.98
C LEU A 117 1.56 -16.63 -14.96
N TYR A 118 0.46 -15.92 -15.22
CA TYR A 118 -0.88 -16.46 -15.11
C TYR A 118 -1.87 -15.59 -15.88
N THR A 119 -2.90 -16.20 -16.47
CA THR A 119 -4.04 -15.47 -17.05
C THR A 119 -5.31 -15.91 -16.33
N VAL A 120 -6.10 -14.93 -15.91
CA VAL A 120 -7.40 -15.15 -15.26
C VAL A 120 -8.32 -15.89 -16.25
N PRO A 121 -8.91 -17.04 -15.88
CA PRO A 121 -9.74 -17.82 -16.79
C PRO A 121 -11.02 -17.09 -17.22
N ALA A 122 -11.57 -17.48 -18.35
CA ALA A 122 -12.87 -17.00 -18.83
C ALA A 122 -13.96 -17.20 -17.75
N GLY A 123 -14.86 -16.22 -17.63
CA GLY A 123 -15.90 -16.18 -16.58
C GLY A 123 -15.44 -15.65 -15.23
N TRP A 124 -14.14 -15.36 -15.07
CA TRP A 124 -13.57 -14.69 -13.90
C TRP A 124 -12.95 -13.36 -14.28
N GLN A 125 -12.94 -12.43 -13.33
CA GLN A 125 -12.32 -11.12 -13.45
C GLN A 125 -11.35 -10.92 -12.29
N LEU A 126 -10.35 -10.09 -12.51
CA LEU A 126 -9.40 -9.70 -11.47
C LEU A 126 -10.13 -8.91 -10.37
N GLY A 127 -9.86 -9.27 -9.11
CA GLY A 127 -10.26 -8.51 -7.93
C GLY A 127 -9.19 -7.50 -7.49
N GLN A 128 -9.15 -7.22 -6.20
CA GLN A 128 -8.25 -6.21 -5.63
C GLN A 128 -7.04 -6.83 -4.95
N GLY A 129 -5.90 -6.16 -5.11
CA GLY A 129 -4.65 -6.44 -4.41
C GLY A 129 -3.80 -7.50 -5.09
N LEU A 130 -2.49 -7.27 -5.06
CA LEU A 130 -1.45 -8.23 -5.44
C LEU A 130 -0.28 -8.07 -4.48
N HIS A 131 0.01 -9.11 -3.71
CA HIS A 131 1.05 -9.04 -2.68
C HIS A 131 1.98 -10.24 -2.75
N PHE A 132 3.29 -10.00 -2.75
CA PHE A 132 4.29 -11.04 -2.61
C PHE A 132 4.38 -11.56 -1.17
N SER A 133 4.71 -12.83 -1.00
CA SER A 133 5.22 -13.34 0.28
C SER A 133 6.62 -12.77 0.55
N ALA A 134 7.01 -12.63 1.82
CA ALA A 134 8.29 -12.05 2.20
C ALA A 134 9.51 -12.84 1.69
N ASP A 135 9.34 -14.13 1.42
CA ASP A 135 10.38 -15.02 0.88
C ASP A 135 10.40 -15.09 -0.66
N ASP A 136 9.61 -14.27 -1.35
CA ASP A 136 9.50 -14.19 -2.81
C ASP A 136 9.10 -15.52 -3.49
N LYS A 137 8.47 -16.44 -2.75
CA LYS A 137 8.02 -17.71 -3.33
C LYS A 137 6.62 -17.64 -3.91
N PHE A 138 5.76 -16.82 -3.31
CA PHE A 138 4.35 -16.73 -3.65
C PHE A 138 3.91 -15.30 -3.91
N ALA A 139 2.83 -15.17 -4.69
CA ALA A 139 2.04 -13.95 -4.72
C ALA A 139 0.56 -14.29 -4.53
N ALA A 140 -0.16 -13.43 -3.83
CA ALA A 140 -1.59 -13.58 -3.53
C ALA A 140 -2.39 -12.47 -4.20
N PHE A 141 -3.54 -12.82 -4.76
CA PHE A 141 -4.49 -11.92 -5.41
C PHE A 141 -5.91 -12.47 -5.32
N THR A 142 -6.91 -11.71 -5.73
CA THR A 142 -8.30 -12.14 -5.75
C THR A 142 -8.87 -12.13 -7.15
N GLU A 143 -9.89 -12.97 -7.36
CA GLU A 143 -10.70 -13.01 -8.56
C GLU A 143 -12.16 -13.10 -8.18
N HIS A 144 -13.05 -12.59 -9.04
CA HIS A 144 -14.49 -12.68 -8.87
C HIS A 144 -15.18 -13.09 -10.18
N GLY A 145 -16.35 -13.69 -10.06
CA GLY A 145 -17.16 -14.13 -11.19
C GLY A 145 -18.59 -14.42 -10.75
N ALA A 146 -19.38 -15.01 -11.64
CA ALA A 146 -20.78 -15.31 -11.35
C ALA A 146 -20.97 -16.24 -10.13
N GLY A 147 -19.97 -17.07 -9.81
CA GLY A 147 -19.99 -18.00 -8.67
C GLY A 147 -19.51 -17.40 -7.34
N GLY A 148 -19.11 -16.13 -7.32
CA GLY A 148 -18.59 -15.44 -6.13
C GLY A 148 -17.14 -14.99 -6.27
N TRP A 149 -16.41 -15.00 -5.17
CA TRP A 149 -15.04 -14.52 -5.04
C TRP A 149 -14.09 -15.65 -4.66
N ARG A 150 -12.84 -15.55 -5.11
CA ARG A 150 -11.79 -16.47 -4.68
C ARG A 150 -10.46 -15.75 -4.45
N ALA A 151 -9.75 -16.15 -3.38
CA ALA A 151 -8.37 -15.75 -3.16
C ALA A 151 -7.43 -16.78 -3.76
N ARG A 152 -6.48 -16.31 -4.55
CA ARG A 152 -5.54 -17.12 -5.31
C ARG A 152 -4.13 -16.96 -4.73
N LEU A 153 -3.37 -18.03 -4.81
CA LEU A 153 -1.96 -18.05 -4.47
C LEU A 153 -1.18 -18.67 -5.62
N ILE A 154 -0.27 -17.91 -6.22
CA ILE A 154 0.64 -18.41 -7.27
C ILE A 154 2.00 -18.72 -6.67
N GLU A 155 2.55 -19.89 -6.94
CA GLU A 155 3.95 -20.24 -6.73
C GLU A 155 4.77 -19.73 -7.91
N LEU A 156 5.56 -18.68 -7.71
CA LEU A 156 6.17 -17.88 -8.77
C LEU A 156 7.16 -18.66 -9.65
N ARG A 157 7.95 -19.54 -9.05
CA ARG A 157 8.93 -20.37 -9.80
C ARG A 157 8.25 -21.40 -10.70
N LYS A 158 7.25 -22.10 -10.14
CA LYS A 158 6.52 -23.17 -10.86
C LYS A 158 5.36 -22.64 -11.68
N ARG A 159 4.97 -21.36 -11.51
CA ARG A 159 3.77 -20.76 -12.11
C ARG A 159 2.48 -21.56 -11.81
N LYS A 160 2.46 -22.24 -10.66
CA LYS A 160 1.32 -23.03 -10.25
C LYS A 160 0.39 -22.16 -9.39
N VAL A 161 -0.84 -21.99 -9.87
CA VAL A 161 -1.88 -21.24 -9.17
C VAL A 161 -2.83 -22.19 -8.47
N ARG A 162 -3.19 -21.87 -7.24
CA ARG A 162 -4.21 -22.60 -6.47
C ARG A 162 -5.21 -21.64 -5.85
N THR A 163 -6.42 -22.12 -5.66
CA THR A 163 -7.43 -21.43 -4.83
C THR A 163 -7.12 -21.69 -3.37
N VAL A 164 -7.04 -20.63 -2.59
CA VAL A 164 -6.89 -20.69 -1.12
C VAL A 164 -8.25 -20.59 -0.43
N LEU A 165 -9.09 -19.69 -0.93
CA LEU A 165 -10.41 -19.40 -0.37
C LEU A 165 -11.41 -19.23 -1.49
N GLU A 166 -12.66 -19.61 -1.22
CA GLU A 166 -13.84 -19.26 -2.01
C GLU A 166 -14.92 -18.73 -1.08
N ASP A 167 -15.67 -17.73 -1.52
CA ASP A 167 -16.75 -17.10 -0.77
C ASP A 167 -17.76 -16.46 -1.74
N THR A 168 -19.03 -16.43 -1.35
CA THR A 168 -20.07 -15.67 -2.07
C THR A 168 -19.96 -14.17 -1.85
N ARG A 169 -19.32 -13.75 -0.75
CA ARG A 169 -19.05 -12.36 -0.42
C ARG A 169 -17.68 -11.94 -0.93
N GLU A 170 -17.51 -10.63 -1.11
CA GLU A 170 -16.26 -10.05 -1.56
C GLU A 170 -15.06 -10.51 -0.71
N LEU A 171 -14.00 -10.90 -1.41
CA LEU A 171 -12.66 -11.14 -0.85
C LEU A 171 -11.71 -10.12 -1.47
N ALA A 172 -11.02 -9.35 -0.63
CA ALA A 172 -10.12 -8.31 -1.11
C ALA A 172 -8.79 -8.30 -0.36
N VAL A 173 -7.76 -7.74 -1.00
CA VAL A 173 -6.46 -7.41 -0.43
C VAL A 173 -5.82 -8.58 0.34
N PRO A 174 -5.55 -9.72 -0.30
CA PRO A 174 -4.93 -10.87 0.37
C PRO A 174 -3.44 -10.59 0.59
N VAL A 175 -3.04 -10.34 1.85
CA VAL A 175 -1.66 -10.04 2.23
C VAL A 175 -1.01 -11.23 2.91
N PRO A 176 0.03 -11.85 2.32
CA PRO A 176 0.76 -12.93 2.97
C PRO A 176 1.40 -12.46 4.30
N ARG A 177 1.30 -13.31 5.33
CA ARG A 177 1.99 -13.08 6.60
C ARG A 177 3.49 -13.05 6.38
N PRO A 178 4.24 -12.11 6.97
CA PRO A 178 5.70 -12.07 6.83
C PRO A 178 6.42 -13.35 7.25
N THR A 179 5.86 -14.04 8.26
CA THR A 179 6.37 -15.31 8.77
C THR A 179 5.28 -16.38 8.74
N GLY A 180 5.58 -17.55 8.18
CA GLY A 180 4.61 -18.65 8.10
C GLY A 180 3.67 -18.56 6.89
N SER A 181 2.68 -19.45 6.84
CA SER A 181 1.86 -19.71 5.65
C SER A 181 0.41 -19.29 5.88
N PHE A 182 0.18 -18.00 6.14
CA PHE A 182 -1.14 -17.40 6.33
C PHE A 182 -1.37 -16.21 5.41
N LEU A 183 -2.63 -15.95 5.07
CA LEU A 183 -3.12 -14.72 4.44
C LEU A 183 -3.94 -13.92 5.44
N LEU A 184 -3.71 -12.61 5.48
CA LEU A 184 -4.65 -11.62 5.97
C LEU A 184 -5.49 -11.17 4.79
N TYR A 185 -6.82 -11.06 4.94
CA TYR A 185 -7.68 -10.60 3.87
C TYR A 185 -8.91 -9.88 4.41
N ARG A 186 -9.53 -9.10 3.57
CA ARG A 186 -10.80 -8.45 3.86
C ARG A 186 -11.94 -9.28 3.27
N ARG A 187 -13.05 -9.34 4.01
CA ARG A 187 -14.28 -9.99 3.59
C ARG A 187 -15.44 -9.03 3.74
N ALA A 188 -16.28 -8.92 2.72
CA ALA A 188 -17.43 -8.01 2.70
C ALA A 188 -17.09 -6.53 3.05
N GLY A 189 -15.85 -6.10 2.68
CA GLY A 189 -15.39 -4.71 2.82
C GLY A 189 -14.85 -4.34 4.20
N ASP A 190 -15.42 -4.80 5.30
CA ASP A 190 -15.12 -4.33 6.67
C ASP A 190 -14.66 -5.40 7.65
N GLU A 191 -14.82 -6.69 7.34
CA GLU A 191 -14.34 -7.77 8.18
C GLU A 191 -12.86 -8.08 7.87
N ILE A 192 -12.04 -8.24 8.92
CA ILE A 192 -10.65 -8.70 8.80
C ILE A 192 -10.60 -10.18 9.14
N TRP A 193 -10.02 -10.97 8.25
CA TRP A 193 -9.91 -12.41 8.38
C TRP A 193 -8.49 -12.88 8.14
N MET A 194 -8.16 -14.04 8.71
CA MET A 194 -6.95 -14.80 8.39
C MET A 194 -7.31 -16.20 7.91
N ALA A 195 -6.48 -16.76 7.04
CA ALA A 195 -6.55 -18.17 6.65
C ALA A 195 -5.17 -18.73 6.34
N GLY A 196 -4.98 -20.02 6.59
CA GLY A 196 -3.78 -20.71 6.12
C GLY A 196 -3.72 -20.78 4.61
N PHE A 197 -2.53 -20.86 4.02
CA PHE A 197 -2.33 -21.01 2.57
C PHE A 197 -3.04 -22.25 1.98
N ASN A 198 -3.37 -23.24 2.80
CA ASN A 198 -4.14 -24.43 2.43
C ASN A 198 -5.67 -24.24 2.56
N GLY A 199 -6.14 -23.02 2.84
CA GLY A 199 -7.55 -22.70 3.03
C GLY A 199 -8.15 -23.13 4.37
N LYS A 200 -7.34 -23.77 5.23
CA LYS A 200 -7.74 -24.16 6.59
C LYS A 200 -7.44 -23.07 7.60
N ARG A 201 -7.89 -23.27 8.86
CA ARG A 201 -7.69 -22.34 9.98
C ARG A 201 -8.17 -20.93 9.64
N ARG A 202 -9.40 -20.83 9.13
CA ARG A 202 -10.06 -19.54 8.90
C ARG A 202 -10.44 -18.92 10.24
N LEU A 203 -10.00 -17.69 10.47
CA LEU A 203 -10.27 -16.95 11.70
C LEU A 203 -10.70 -15.53 11.33
N LYS A 204 -11.89 -15.13 11.79
CA LYS A 204 -12.28 -13.72 11.82
C LYS A 204 -11.60 -13.07 13.03
N LEU A 205 -11.03 -11.89 12.84
CA LEU A 205 -10.53 -11.10 13.96
C LEU A 205 -11.73 -10.60 14.77
N ASP A 206 -11.71 -10.88 16.08
CA ASP A 206 -12.68 -10.31 17.01
C ASP A 206 -12.31 -8.85 17.27
N THR A 207 -12.99 -7.95 16.57
CA THR A 207 -12.77 -6.50 16.63
C THR A 207 -13.92 -5.83 17.38
N PRO A 208 -13.70 -4.71 18.07
CA PRO A 208 -14.76 -3.96 18.73
C PRO A 208 -15.88 -3.55 17.76
N PRO A 209 -17.08 -3.22 18.28
CA PRO A 209 -18.18 -2.69 17.47
C PRO A 209 -17.74 -1.48 16.64
N GLY A 210 -18.16 -1.43 15.37
CA GLY A 210 -17.78 -0.43 14.37
C GLY A 210 -17.26 -1.08 13.11
N THR A 211 -16.49 -0.33 12.33
CA THR A 211 -15.94 -0.79 11.06
C THR A 211 -14.41 -0.91 11.14
N ALA A 212 -13.87 -2.04 10.73
CA ALA A 212 -12.43 -2.18 10.59
C ALA A 212 -11.96 -1.60 9.25
N GLY A 213 -11.03 -0.68 9.30
CA GLY A 213 -10.40 -0.01 8.16
C GLY A 213 -9.18 -0.77 7.60
N PRO A 214 -8.23 -0.06 6.96
CA PRO A 214 -6.98 -0.65 6.51
C PRO A 214 -6.27 -1.44 7.60
N ALA A 215 -5.71 -2.60 7.23
CA ALA A 215 -5.01 -3.49 8.16
C ALA A 215 -3.70 -3.98 7.57
N VAL A 216 -2.65 -4.07 8.39
CA VAL A 216 -1.31 -4.47 8.00
C VAL A 216 -0.67 -5.39 9.02
N TRP A 217 0.11 -6.37 8.57
CA TRP A 217 0.95 -7.18 9.44
C TRP A 217 2.05 -6.35 10.09
N SER A 218 2.34 -6.63 11.36
CA SER A 218 3.65 -6.25 11.93
C SER A 218 4.78 -6.95 11.16
N THR A 219 5.97 -6.38 11.16
CA THR A 219 7.11 -6.90 10.40
C THR A 219 7.49 -8.34 10.80
N ASP A 220 7.31 -8.69 12.09
CA ASP A 220 7.52 -10.04 12.60
C ASP A 220 6.33 -10.99 12.36
N GLY A 221 5.22 -10.47 11.85
CA GLY A 221 3.99 -11.22 11.60
C GLY A 221 3.23 -11.68 12.85
N ARG A 222 3.60 -11.23 14.06
CA ARG A 222 2.94 -11.65 15.31
C ARG A 222 1.68 -10.87 15.62
N SER A 223 1.52 -9.70 15.01
CA SER A 223 0.36 -8.86 15.22
C SER A 223 -0.13 -8.22 13.92
N ILE A 224 -1.35 -7.70 13.97
CA ILE A 224 -2.00 -6.96 12.90
C ILE A 224 -2.36 -5.59 13.47
N LEU A 225 -1.82 -4.52 12.85
CA LEU A 225 -2.29 -3.17 13.12
C LEU A 225 -3.44 -2.86 12.18
N TYR A 226 -4.46 -2.19 12.68
CA TYR A 226 -5.59 -1.78 11.86
C TYR A 226 -6.21 -0.48 12.35
N LEU A 227 -6.86 0.22 11.44
CA LEU A 227 -7.64 1.40 11.74
C LEU A 227 -9.05 0.97 12.11
N HIS A 228 -9.58 1.50 13.19
CA HIS A 228 -10.94 1.24 13.67
C HIS A 228 -11.78 2.52 13.60
N PHE A 229 -12.93 2.41 12.97
CA PHE A 229 -13.95 3.44 12.88
C PHE A 229 -15.08 3.08 13.84
N PRO A 230 -15.25 3.80 14.96
CA PRO A 230 -16.29 3.51 15.93
C PRO A 230 -17.70 3.76 15.34
N PRO A 231 -18.74 3.09 15.84
CA PRO A 231 -20.10 3.25 15.32
C PRO A 231 -20.69 4.63 15.57
N THR A 232 -20.14 5.33 16.54
CA THR A 232 -20.63 6.65 16.98
C THR A 232 -19.74 7.74 16.41
N ARG A 233 -20.30 8.69 15.66
CA ARG A 233 -19.54 9.84 15.11
C ARG A 233 -18.92 10.76 16.17
N ARG A 234 -19.29 10.62 17.43
CA ARG A 234 -18.72 11.37 18.57
C ARG A 234 -17.38 10.81 19.04
N GLU A 235 -17.09 9.57 18.66
CA GLU A 235 -15.82 8.92 19.00
C GLU A 235 -14.78 9.13 17.91
N LEU A 236 -13.53 9.25 18.31
CA LEU A 236 -12.41 9.37 17.38
C LEU A 236 -12.03 8.01 16.80
N ASN A 237 -11.64 8.00 15.55
CA ASN A 237 -10.99 6.84 14.94
C ASN A 237 -9.77 6.42 15.77
N ALA A 238 -9.42 5.15 15.76
CA ALA A 238 -8.33 4.63 16.57
C ALA A 238 -7.46 3.66 15.79
N ILE A 239 -6.16 3.67 16.03
CA ILE A 239 -5.28 2.57 15.66
C ILE A 239 -5.36 1.50 16.74
N ARG A 240 -5.53 0.26 16.32
CA ARG A 240 -5.58 -0.93 17.17
C ARG A 240 -4.54 -1.95 16.74
N VAL A 241 -4.21 -2.84 17.66
CA VAL A 241 -3.32 -3.97 17.41
C VAL A 241 -4.00 -5.26 17.86
N TYR A 242 -4.05 -6.24 16.96
CA TYR A 242 -4.53 -7.58 17.25
C TYR A 242 -3.35 -8.55 17.33
N TYR A 243 -3.15 -9.20 18.45
CA TYR A 243 -2.09 -10.19 18.68
C TYR A 243 -2.59 -11.57 18.25
N VAL A 244 -1.98 -12.13 17.21
CA VAL A 244 -2.46 -13.35 16.54
C VAL A 244 -2.44 -14.58 17.48
N ASP A 245 -1.41 -14.72 18.30
CA ASP A 245 -1.21 -15.90 19.14
C ASP A 245 -2.17 -15.94 20.35
N SER A 246 -2.58 -14.77 20.87
CA SER A 246 -3.47 -14.67 22.04
C SER A 246 -4.90 -14.30 21.71
N GLY A 247 -5.19 -13.87 20.47
CA GLY A 247 -6.49 -13.31 20.08
C GLY A 247 -6.82 -11.97 20.77
N ARG A 248 -5.85 -11.37 21.46
CA ARG A 248 -6.06 -10.11 22.19
C ARG A 248 -6.07 -8.94 21.25
N ASP A 249 -7.11 -8.11 21.34
CA ASP A 249 -7.21 -6.82 20.68
C ASP A 249 -6.93 -5.69 21.69
N GLN A 250 -6.14 -4.69 21.26
CA GLN A 250 -5.79 -3.57 22.11
C GLN A 250 -5.77 -2.26 21.30
N ARG A 251 -6.33 -1.20 21.87
CA ARG A 251 -6.20 0.15 21.30
C ARG A 251 -4.78 0.68 21.52
N VAL A 252 -4.14 1.10 20.43
CA VAL A 252 -2.82 1.76 20.46
C VAL A 252 -3.02 3.23 20.82
N ALA A 253 -3.85 3.95 20.03
CA ALA A 253 -4.16 5.36 20.28
C ALA A 253 -5.47 5.75 19.58
N LYS A 254 -6.13 6.79 20.07
CA LYS A 254 -7.12 7.56 19.30
C LYS A 254 -6.37 8.46 18.33
N THR A 255 -7.00 8.82 17.21
CA THR A 255 -6.38 9.63 16.16
C THR A 255 -7.24 10.84 15.82
N SER A 256 -6.62 11.88 15.23
CA SER A 256 -7.32 13.01 14.66
C SER A 256 -7.98 12.65 13.32
N GLN A 257 -8.96 11.72 13.39
CA GLN A 257 -9.78 11.26 12.25
C GLN A 257 -8.96 10.64 11.11
N PHE A 258 -7.95 9.81 11.42
CA PHE A 258 -7.23 9.08 10.39
C PHE A 258 -8.18 8.20 9.57
N VAL A 259 -7.97 8.19 8.26
CA VAL A 259 -8.70 7.33 7.30
C VAL A 259 -7.77 6.37 6.55
N CYS A 260 -6.47 6.63 6.60
CA CYS A 260 -5.41 5.72 6.16
C CYS A 260 -4.18 5.91 7.05
N PHE A 261 -3.34 4.90 7.12
CA PHE A 261 -2.11 4.92 7.93
C PHE A 261 -1.09 3.89 7.45
N SER A 262 0.16 4.05 7.88
CA SER A 262 1.21 3.03 7.78
C SER A 262 2.12 3.09 8.99
N PRO A 263 2.62 1.94 9.49
CA PRO A 263 3.67 1.91 10.50
C PRO A 263 5.05 2.15 9.87
N ASN A 264 6.00 2.66 10.67
CA ASN A 264 7.42 2.50 10.37
C ASN A 264 7.83 1.03 10.59
N ARG A 265 9.12 0.72 10.39
CA ARG A 265 9.60 -0.68 10.38
C ARG A 265 9.31 -1.46 11.66
N ASP A 266 9.47 -0.84 12.83
CA ASP A 266 9.25 -1.45 14.15
C ASP A 266 7.88 -1.11 14.76
N ALA A 267 7.07 -0.37 14.02
CA ALA A 267 5.78 0.14 14.45
C ALA A 267 5.83 1.00 15.73
N SER A 268 6.97 1.62 16.04
CA SER A 268 7.10 2.60 17.12
C SER A 268 6.45 3.93 16.78
N VAL A 269 6.42 4.28 15.49
CA VAL A 269 5.78 5.45 14.95
C VAL A 269 4.86 5.07 13.79
N LEU A 270 3.70 5.69 13.75
CA LEU A 270 2.73 5.51 12.68
C LEU A 270 2.58 6.84 11.94
N VAL A 271 2.34 6.77 10.64
CA VAL A 271 1.96 7.93 9.85
C VAL A 271 0.53 7.74 9.36
N GLY A 272 -0.28 8.78 9.40
CA GLY A 272 -1.68 8.72 8.94
C GLY A 272 -2.13 10.02 8.32
N ALA A 273 -3.22 9.97 7.54
CA ALA A 273 -3.88 11.13 6.98
C ALA A 273 -5.28 11.28 7.56
N SER A 274 -5.62 12.50 7.95
CA SER A 274 -6.90 12.88 8.53
C SER A 274 -7.95 13.15 7.45
N SER A 275 -9.20 12.79 7.72
CA SER A 275 -10.35 13.22 6.88
C SER A 275 -10.95 14.57 7.31
N GLY A 276 -10.43 15.19 8.35
CA GLY A 276 -10.93 16.46 8.88
C GLY A 276 -10.70 17.61 7.92
N LYS A 277 -11.77 18.28 7.46
CA LYS A 277 -11.64 19.46 6.57
C LYS A 277 -10.89 20.62 7.23
N ALA A 278 -11.02 20.77 8.54
CA ALA A 278 -10.33 21.81 9.32
C ALA A 278 -8.87 21.46 9.61
N THR A 279 -8.50 20.19 9.51
CA THR A 279 -7.17 19.66 9.83
C THR A 279 -6.72 18.63 8.79
N PRO A 280 -6.55 19.02 7.51
CA PRO A 280 -6.24 18.07 6.42
C PRO A 280 -4.74 17.72 6.43
N TYR A 281 -4.24 17.21 7.57
CA TYR A 281 -2.82 16.94 7.75
C TYR A 281 -2.45 15.46 7.55
N VAL A 282 -1.21 15.26 7.10
CA VAL A 282 -0.44 14.05 7.36
C VAL A 282 0.15 14.20 8.76
N PHE A 283 -0.11 13.22 9.64
CA PHE A 283 0.36 13.21 11.02
C PHE A 283 1.34 12.06 11.26
N LEU A 284 2.33 12.29 12.13
CA LEU A 284 2.99 11.23 12.87
C LEU A 284 2.21 10.94 14.15
N LEU A 285 2.13 9.67 14.52
CA LEU A 285 1.58 9.20 15.78
C LEU A 285 2.65 8.39 16.52
N LEU A 286 3.12 8.90 17.65
CA LEU A 286 4.09 8.24 18.51
C LEU A 286 3.37 7.17 19.35
N ARG A 287 3.67 5.89 19.12
CA ARG A 287 2.97 4.78 19.77
C ARG A 287 3.16 4.76 21.29
N SER A 288 4.33 5.16 21.78
CA SER A 288 4.66 5.14 23.22
C SER A 288 3.82 6.13 24.04
N THR A 289 3.49 7.28 23.47
CA THR A 289 2.79 8.36 24.14
C THR A 289 1.36 8.59 23.64
N GLY A 290 1.03 8.04 22.45
CA GLY A 290 -0.22 8.34 21.75
C GLY A 290 -0.31 9.78 21.24
N LYS A 291 0.80 10.53 21.23
CA LYS A 291 0.84 11.92 20.74
C LYS A 291 0.93 11.97 19.23
N GLU A 292 0.19 12.91 18.64
CA GLU A 292 0.23 13.23 17.23
C GLU A 292 1.06 14.49 16.97
N LEU A 293 1.81 14.49 15.86
CA LEU A 293 2.57 15.62 15.36
C LEU A 293 2.16 15.88 13.91
N PRO A 294 1.59 17.05 13.56
CA PRO A 294 1.28 17.38 12.18
C PRO A 294 2.56 17.59 11.38
N LEU A 295 2.68 16.97 10.22
CA LEU A 295 3.82 17.12 9.31
C LEU A 295 3.56 18.15 8.22
N CYS A 296 2.43 18.00 7.54
CA CYS A 296 2.05 18.91 6.45
C CYS A 296 0.58 18.75 6.10
N GLU A 297 0.02 19.77 5.47
CA GLU A 297 -1.33 19.71 4.90
C GLU A 297 -1.32 18.88 3.61
N HIS A 298 -2.07 17.79 3.56
CA HIS A 298 -2.24 17.04 2.30
C HIS A 298 -3.24 17.71 1.35
N LYS A 299 -4.25 18.41 1.85
CA LYS A 299 -5.29 19.11 1.07
C LYS A 299 -5.93 18.25 -0.04
N SER A 300 -5.91 16.92 0.11
CA SER A 300 -6.50 16.02 -0.88
C SER A 300 -8.01 16.07 -0.82
N SER A 301 -8.66 16.06 -1.98
CA SER A 301 -10.10 15.88 -2.10
C SER A 301 -10.56 14.48 -1.67
N ARG A 302 -9.62 13.52 -1.63
CA ARG A 302 -9.83 12.12 -1.28
C ARG A 302 -8.87 11.66 -0.18
N PRO A 303 -9.11 12.06 1.09
CA PRO A 303 -8.18 11.79 2.20
C PRO A 303 -7.81 10.31 2.39
N ALA A 304 -8.75 9.40 2.11
CA ALA A 304 -8.49 7.95 2.20
C ALA A 304 -7.46 7.43 1.18
N GLU A 305 -7.21 8.17 0.12
CA GLU A 305 -6.25 7.83 -0.93
C GLU A 305 -4.87 8.48 -0.73
N VAL A 306 -4.67 9.28 0.30
CA VAL A 306 -3.39 9.94 0.59
C VAL A 306 -2.26 8.92 0.82
N ASN A 307 -2.56 7.79 1.39
CA ASN A 307 -1.68 6.61 1.52
C ASN A 307 -0.25 6.94 1.99
N PRO A 308 -0.09 7.59 3.16
CA PRO A 308 1.22 7.96 3.65
C PRO A 308 2.00 6.72 4.12
N PHE A 309 3.31 6.66 3.82
CA PHE A 309 4.21 5.61 4.29
C PHE A 309 5.65 6.10 4.47
N PHE A 310 6.42 5.40 5.31
CA PHE A 310 7.80 5.76 5.62
C PHE A 310 8.79 5.24 4.57
N SER A 311 9.90 5.98 4.43
CA SER A 311 11.13 5.38 3.89
C SER A 311 11.65 4.27 4.82
N ALA A 312 12.50 3.38 4.26
CA ALA A 312 13.01 2.24 5.01
C ALA A 312 13.79 2.62 6.28
N ASP A 313 14.45 3.79 6.26
CA ASP A 313 15.19 4.37 7.38
C ASP A 313 14.35 5.28 8.29
N SER A 314 13.05 5.38 8.04
CA SER A 314 12.08 6.24 8.74
C SER A 314 12.39 7.74 8.68
N LYS A 315 13.34 8.20 7.85
CA LYS A 315 13.73 9.62 7.75
C LYS A 315 12.88 10.44 6.80
N ARG A 316 11.98 9.79 6.06
CA ARG A 316 11.10 10.43 5.08
C ARG A 316 9.72 9.77 5.11
N VAL A 317 8.69 10.58 4.90
CA VAL A 317 7.33 10.14 4.62
C VAL A 317 7.02 10.45 3.16
N PHE A 318 6.49 9.47 2.43
CA PHE A 318 5.90 9.65 1.11
C PHE A 318 4.39 9.66 1.24
N TYR A 319 3.71 10.44 0.40
CA TYR A 319 2.26 10.44 0.29
C TYR A 319 1.83 10.93 -1.09
N GLN A 320 0.55 10.80 -1.40
CA GLN A 320 -0.01 11.33 -2.64
C GLN A 320 -1.17 12.28 -2.37
N SER A 321 -1.38 13.26 -3.26
CA SER A 321 -2.46 14.24 -3.14
C SER A 321 -2.79 14.85 -4.49
N ASP A 322 -4.03 15.26 -4.67
CA ASP A 322 -4.55 16.01 -5.82
C ASP A 322 -4.64 17.52 -5.54
N ARG A 323 -3.95 18.02 -4.50
CA ARG A 323 -3.97 19.41 -4.04
C ARG A 323 -3.59 20.44 -5.11
N ASP A 324 -2.75 20.09 -6.06
CA ASP A 324 -2.23 20.98 -7.11
C ASP A 324 -2.80 20.67 -8.51
N GLY A 325 -3.82 19.82 -8.64
CA GLY A 325 -4.42 19.38 -9.89
C GLY A 325 -4.68 17.89 -9.93
N HIS A 326 -4.06 17.14 -10.86
CA HIS A 326 -4.10 15.69 -10.81
C HIS A 326 -3.30 15.17 -9.62
N THR A 327 -3.61 13.93 -9.18
CA THR A 327 -2.87 13.30 -8.08
C THR A 327 -1.39 13.24 -8.41
N ALA A 328 -0.57 13.78 -7.51
CA ALA A 328 0.88 13.78 -7.59
C ALA A 328 1.50 13.16 -6.32
N ILE A 329 2.76 12.77 -6.43
CA ILE A 329 3.53 12.16 -5.34
C ILE A 329 4.33 13.23 -4.62
N TYR A 330 4.29 13.19 -3.29
CA TYR A 330 4.96 14.11 -2.38
C TYR A 330 5.81 13.36 -1.38
N SER A 331 6.75 14.06 -0.79
CA SER A 331 7.51 13.59 0.37
C SER A 331 7.81 14.70 1.35
N VAL A 332 7.92 14.33 2.65
CA VAL A 332 8.37 15.19 3.75
C VAL A 332 9.62 14.58 4.36
N GLU A 333 10.66 15.38 4.55
CA GLU A 333 11.86 14.97 5.27
C GLU A 333 11.65 15.16 6.77
N LEU A 334 11.88 14.10 7.56
CA LEU A 334 11.65 14.12 9.01
C LEU A 334 12.88 14.53 9.80
N GLY A 335 14.07 14.54 9.19
CA GLY A 335 15.32 14.87 9.87
C GLY A 335 15.55 13.95 11.08
N ASN A 336 15.72 14.54 12.27
CA ASN A 336 15.93 13.84 13.54
C ASN A 336 14.66 13.72 14.40
N LEU A 337 13.46 13.93 13.82
CA LEU A 337 12.20 13.81 14.56
C LEU A 337 11.91 12.38 15.05
N ILE A 338 12.48 11.40 14.37
CA ILE A 338 12.33 9.99 14.69
C ILE A 338 13.72 9.38 14.74
N GLU A 339 14.00 8.61 15.79
CA GLU A 339 15.23 7.82 15.84
C GLU A 339 15.25 6.84 14.68
N PRO A 340 16.40 6.64 13.99
CA PRO A 340 16.52 5.69 12.91
C PRO A 340 16.19 4.28 13.41
N THR A 341 15.24 3.61 12.80
CA THR A 341 15.01 2.18 13.05
C THR A 341 16.03 1.39 12.25
N ALA A 342 16.87 0.62 12.95
CA ALA A 342 17.91 -0.21 12.38
C ALA A 342 17.38 -1.42 11.57
#